data_a88907710b4317ac46d205c41a092768
#
_entry.id   a88907710b4317ac46d205c41a092768
#
_cell.length_a   1.000
_cell.length_b   1.000
_cell.length_c   1.000
_cell.angle_alpha   90.00
_cell.angle_beta   90.00
_cell.angle_gamma   90.00
#
_symmetry.space_group_name_H-M   'P 1'
#
loop_
_entity.id
_entity.type
_entity.pdbx_description
1 polymer ?
#
loop_
_entity_poly.entity_id
_entity_poly.type
_entity_poly.pdbx_seq_one_letter_code
_entity_poly.pdbx_strand_id
1 'polypeptide(L)'
;KQIVRYLVVLQDGRLFVVNTRPGDDAGLTLASRTNVYRSPGQDTWYDELLTSGNRILVAGYSYAEQASEITVLTINDAGQLQREATYYISSNDYYDIENYATRLVNGNLVIYTPLDVSNVNPRRAMRWPVVRRWLRDGDRRAVTTEGRSLFDGNDIYRPVQRTLEPIVHSVSVCPLGDLSAGDELECRTTAFVGGEDREFFVSTTDIFLWVTPNPYDA
;
A
#
# COMPACT_ATOMS: atom_id res chain seq x y z
N LYS A 1 -9.88 7.14 12.13
CA LYS A 1 -10.94 6.31 11.52
C LYS A 1 -11.74 5.61 12.61
N GLN A 2 -13.04 5.43 12.41
CA GLN A 2 -13.93 4.78 13.36
C GLN A 2 -14.21 3.33 12.96
N ILE A 3 -14.11 2.41 13.90
CA ILE A 3 -14.46 1.00 13.75
C ILE A 3 -15.38 0.63 14.91
N VAL A 4 -16.64 0.36 14.60
CA VAL A 4 -17.69 0.06 15.59
C VAL A 4 -17.71 1.11 16.69
N ARG A 5 -17.26 0.78 17.90
CA ARG A 5 -17.18 1.68 19.09
C ARG A 5 -15.79 2.28 19.31
N TYR A 6 -14.85 2.03 18.42
CA TYR A 6 -13.48 2.49 18.57
C TYR A 6 -13.13 3.57 17.56
N LEU A 7 -12.43 4.59 18.03
CA LEU A 7 -11.71 5.54 17.21
C LEU A 7 -10.25 5.10 17.15
N VAL A 8 -9.74 4.87 15.95
CA VAL A 8 -8.33 4.54 15.71
C VAL A 8 -7.60 5.77 15.19
N VAL A 9 -6.53 6.12 15.88
CA VAL A 9 -5.68 7.28 15.57
C VAL A 9 -4.27 6.79 15.28
N LEU A 10 -3.72 7.21 14.16
CA LEU A 10 -2.31 7.02 13.80
C LEU A 10 -1.54 8.30 14.11
N GLN A 11 -0.46 8.19 14.87
CA GLN A 11 0.44 9.28 15.17
C GLN A 11 1.87 8.74 15.33
N ASP A 12 2.81 9.27 14.57
CA ASP A 12 4.23 8.92 14.63
C ASP A 12 4.48 7.40 14.67
N GLY A 13 3.85 6.65 13.75
CA GLY A 13 3.97 5.19 13.69
C GLY A 13 3.38 4.45 14.88
N ARG A 14 2.49 5.08 15.65
CA ARG A 14 1.74 4.48 16.76
C ARG A 14 0.25 4.55 16.50
N LEU A 15 -0.42 3.44 16.75
CA LEU A 15 -1.88 3.37 16.74
C LEU A 15 -2.40 3.46 18.17
N PHE A 16 -3.34 4.38 18.36
CA PHE A 16 -4.12 4.52 19.59
C PHE A 16 -5.54 4.08 19.29
N VAL A 17 -6.06 3.16 20.09
CA VAL A 17 -7.44 2.70 20.01
C VAL A 17 -8.20 3.30 21.19
N VAL A 18 -9.15 4.17 20.89
CA VAL A 18 -9.94 4.89 21.87
C VAL A 18 -11.38 4.37 21.83
N ASN A 19 -11.88 3.92 22.98
CA ASN A 19 -13.27 3.56 23.12
C ASN A 19 -14.12 4.83 23.16
N THR A 20 -15.09 4.95 22.24
CA THR A 20 -15.99 6.11 22.14
C THR A 20 -17.31 5.91 22.86
N ARG A 21 -17.55 4.74 23.45
CA ARG A 21 -18.75 4.40 24.21
C ARG A 21 -18.40 3.65 25.48
N PRO A 22 -17.67 4.28 26.46
CA PRO A 22 -17.21 3.60 27.67
C PRO A 22 -18.29 3.61 28.74
N GLY A 23 -19.49 3.30 28.64
CA GLY A 23 -20.52 3.36 29.69
C GLY A 23 -20.96 4.79 30.05
N ASP A 24 -22.04 4.88 30.80
CA ASP A 24 -22.86 6.09 30.91
C ASP A 24 -22.18 7.33 31.53
N ASP A 25 -21.05 7.23 32.21
CA ASP A 25 -20.40 8.36 32.90
C ASP A 25 -18.91 8.56 32.55
N ALA A 26 -18.33 7.76 31.69
CA ALA A 26 -16.91 7.86 31.36
C ALA A 26 -16.73 8.49 29.97
N GLY A 27 -15.97 9.56 29.89
CA GLY A 27 -15.51 10.13 28.62
C GLY A 27 -14.71 9.13 27.77
N LEU A 28 -14.06 9.57 26.74
CA LEU A 28 -13.19 8.73 25.88
C LEU A 28 -12.14 7.99 26.72
N THR A 29 -11.99 6.69 26.51
CA THR A 29 -10.98 5.87 27.21
C THR A 29 -10.05 5.18 26.24
N LEU A 30 -8.75 5.16 26.56
CA LEU A 30 -7.76 4.43 25.78
C LEU A 30 -7.93 2.93 26.01
N ALA A 31 -8.28 2.18 24.95
CA ALA A 31 -8.40 0.73 24.99
C ALA A 31 -7.05 0.04 24.77
N SER A 32 -6.27 0.51 23.80
CA SER A 32 -4.92 -0.02 23.53
C SER A 32 -4.04 0.96 22.79
N ARG A 33 -2.74 0.69 22.84
CA ARG A 33 -1.71 1.39 22.05
C ARG A 33 -0.76 0.36 21.44
N THR A 34 -0.51 0.45 20.14
CA THR A 34 0.35 -0.48 19.42
C THR A 34 1.34 0.30 18.56
N ASN A 35 2.58 -0.11 18.57
CA ASN A 35 3.61 0.43 17.67
C ASN A 35 3.52 -0.26 16.30
N VAL A 36 3.46 0.50 15.22
CA VAL A 36 3.45 -0.02 13.86
C VAL A 36 4.84 -0.44 13.41
N TYR A 37 5.89 0.25 13.89
CA TYR A 37 7.26 -0.10 13.58
C TYR A 37 7.58 -1.56 13.95
N ARG A 38 8.31 -2.26 13.09
CA ARG A 38 8.74 -3.66 13.30
C ARG A 38 9.93 -3.77 14.25
N SER A 39 10.80 -2.78 14.23
CA SER A 39 12.01 -2.72 15.05
C SER A 39 12.32 -1.29 15.47
N PRO A 40 13.03 -1.08 16.58
CA PRO A 40 13.55 0.23 16.96
C PRO A 40 14.51 0.77 15.87
N GLY A 41 14.39 2.05 15.57
CA GLY A 41 15.24 2.72 14.57
C GLY A 41 14.88 2.40 13.12
N GLN A 42 13.71 1.78 12.88
CA GLN A 42 13.21 1.59 11.52
C GLN A 42 12.90 2.95 10.89
N ASP A 43 13.44 3.14 9.68
CA ASP A 43 13.22 4.34 8.88
C ASP A 43 12.02 4.13 7.94
N THR A 44 10.82 4.34 8.50
CA THR A 44 9.56 4.27 7.78
C THR A 44 8.67 5.44 8.18
N TRP A 45 8.16 6.13 7.21
CA TRP A 45 7.16 7.18 7.39
C TRP A 45 5.76 6.61 7.20
N TYR A 46 4.90 6.71 8.21
CA TYR A 46 3.50 6.26 8.14
C TYR A 46 2.56 7.45 8.13
N ASP A 47 1.71 7.56 7.12
CA ASP A 47 0.81 8.69 6.92
C ASP A 47 -0.63 8.29 6.58
N GLU A 48 -0.86 7.06 6.14
CA GLU A 48 -2.19 6.62 5.74
C GLU A 48 -2.75 5.55 6.68
N LEU A 49 -4.04 5.71 7.01
CA LEU A 49 -4.82 4.78 7.83
C LEU A 49 -6.13 4.44 7.12
N LEU A 50 -6.26 3.17 6.71
CA LEU A 50 -7.45 2.64 6.06
C LEU A 50 -8.13 1.61 6.97
N THR A 51 -9.45 1.45 6.84
CA THR A 51 -10.21 0.50 7.66
C THR A 51 -11.26 -0.23 6.82
N SER A 52 -11.41 -1.54 7.03
CA SER A 52 -12.46 -2.37 6.45
C SER A 52 -12.86 -3.47 7.44
N GLY A 53 -14.12 -3.45 7.87
CA GLY A 53 -14.59 -4.36 8.92
C GLY A 53 -13.77 -4.19 10.20
N ASN A 54 -13.17 -5.27 10.67
CA ASN A 54 -12.27 -5.28 11.84
C ASN A 54 -10.78 -5.16 11.45
N ARG A 55 -10.47 -4.93 10.16
CA ARG A 55 -9.10 -4.74 9.68
C ARG A 55 -8.73 -3.28 9.62
N ILE A 56 -7.48 -3.03 9.97
CA ILE A 56 -6.81 -1.74 9.91
C ILE A 56 -5.57 -1.92 9.05
N LEU A 57 -5.42 -1.08 8.04
CA LEU A 57 -4.22 -1.00 7.24
C LEU A 57 -3.53 0.32 7.55
N VAL A 58 -2.26 0.23 7.82
CA VAL A 58 -1.37 1.40 7.93
C VAL A 58 -0.40 1.34 6.78
N ALA A 59 -0.44 2.37 5.96
CA ALA A 59 0.48 2.53 4.84
C ALA A 59 1.47 3.65 5.11
N GLY A 60 2.64 3.50 4.50
CA GLY A 60 3.74 4.45 4.59
C GLY A 60 4.87 4.05 3.67
N TYR A 61 5.99 4.73 3.79
CA TYR A 61 7.17 4.44 2.96
C TYR A 61 8.36 4.03 3.81
N SER A 62 8.98 2.93 3.46
CA SER A 62 10.21 2.43 4.07
C SER A 62 11.42 2.86 3.23
N TYR A 63 12.21 3.77 3.77
CA TYR A 63 13.44 4.22 3.13
C TYR A 63 14.50 3.10 3.04
N ALA A 64 14.52 2.22 4.03
CA ALA A 64 15.44 1.07 4.04
C ALA A 64 15.11 0.04 2.95
N GLU A 65 13.82 -0.18 2.68
CA GLU A 65 13.35 -1.14 1.68
C GLU A 65 13.11 -0.50 0.31
N GLN A 66 13.12 0.84 0.23
CA GLN A 66 12.77 1.63 -0.96
C GLN A 66 11.43 1.16 -1.56
N ALA A 67 10.42 1.12 -0.72
CA ALA A 67 9.12 0.58 -1.07
C ALA A 67 8.00 1.14 -0.17
N SER A 68 6.79 1.15 -0.68
CA SER A 68 5.60 1.37 0.14
C SER A 68 5.43 0.20 1.10
N GLU A 69 5.34 0.50 2.39
CA GLU A 69 5.09 -0.49 3.45
C GLU A 69 3.61 -0.47 3.82
N ILE A 70 2.98 -1.64 3.80
CA ILE A 70 1.59 -1.82 4.19
C ILE A 70 1.53 -2.83 5.33
N THR A 71 1.16 -2.35 6.51
CA THR A 71 0.94 -3.20 7.68
C THR A 71 -0.55 -3.46 7.86
N VAL A 72 -0.93 -4.72 7.91
CA VAL A 72 -2.28 -5.19 8.14
C VAL A 72 -2.43 -5.62 9.60
N LEU A 73 -3.41 -5.05 10.28
CA LEU A 73 -3.76 -5.40 11.66
C LEU A 73 -5.25 -5.74 11.75
N THR A 74 -5.59 -6.54 12.74
CA THR A 74 -6.98 -6.77 13.17
C THR A 74 -7.23 -6.16 14.54
N ILE A 75 -8.45 -5.70 14.76
CA ILE A 75 -8.95 -5.23 16.06
C ILE A 75 -9.97 -6.23 16.60
N ASN A 76 -9.81 -6.64 17.85
CA ASN A 76 -10.79 -7.49 18.53
C ASN A 76 -11.84 -6.67 19.30
N ASP A 77 -12.83 -7.35 19.90
CA ASP A 77 -13.91 -6.71 20.66
C ASP A 77 -13.43 -5.96 21.92
N ALA A 78 -12.25 -6.28 22.44
CA ALA A 78 -11.61 -5.57 23.53
C ALA A 78 -10.80 -4.35 23.08
N GLY A 79 -10.75 -4.05 21.77
CA GLY A 79 -9.98 -2.95 21.21
C GLY A 79 -8.48 -3.22 21.14
N GLN A 80 -8.06 -4.47 21.23
CA GLN A 80 -6.67 -4.87 21.10
C GLN A 80 -6.33 -5.11 19.62
N LEU A 81 -5.14 -4.68 19.22
CA LEU A 81 -4.63 -4.82 17.86
C LEU A 81 -3.68 -6.00 17.77
N GLN A 82 -3.85 -6.80 16.73
CA GLN A 82 -2.95 -7.88 16.35
C GLN A 82 -2.45 -7.65 14.91
N ARG A 83 -1.14 -7.69 14.72
CA ARG A 83 -0.53 -7.63 13.39
C ARG A 83 -0.72 -8.96 12.68
N GLU A 84 -1.29 -8.93 11.47
CA GLU A 84 -1.44 -10.10 10.60
C GLU A 84 -0.26 -10.23 9.64
N ALA A 85 0.09 -9.13 8.96
CA ALA A 85 1.15 -9.13 7.97
C ALA A 85 1.74 -7.73 7.78
N THR A 86 2.93 -7.68 7.17
CA THR A 86 3.50 -6.46 6.60
C THR A 86 4.01 -6.79 5.20
N TYR A 87 3.63 -5.98 4.24
CA TYR A 87 4.01 -6.10 2.83
C TYR A 87 4.79 -4.88 2.38
N TYR A 88 5.70 -5.10 1.43
CA TYR A 88 6.43 -4.06 0.72
C TYR A 88 6.09 -4.12 -0.75
N ILE A 89 5.67 -3.01 -1.29
CA ILE A 89 5.34 -2.88 -2.70
C ILE A 89 6.33 -1.91 -3.30
N SER A 90 7.08 -2.37 -4.30
CA SER A 90 8.05 -1.51 -4.99
C SER A 90 7.35 -0.25 -5.49
N SER A 91 7.89 0.90 -5.08
CA SER A 91 7.41 2.21 -5.48
C SER A 91 8.63 3.09 -5.69
N ASN A 92 8.66 3.82 -6.79
CA ASN A 92 9.79 4.71 -7.10
C ASN A 92 9.66 6.07 -6.45
N ASP A 93 8.47 6.43 -6.00
CA ASP A 93 8.20 7.80 -5.62
C ASP A 93 7.29 7.91 -4.40
N TYR A 94 7.88 8.41 -3.32
CA TYR A 94 7.16 8.68 -2.09
C TYR A 94 6.72 10.14 -1.97
N TYR A 95 7.49 11.06 -2.55
CA TYR A 95 7.27 12.48 -2.40
C TYR A 95 6.27 13.07 -3.38
N ASP A 96 5.81 12.28 -4.33
CA ASP A 96 4.75 12.69 -5.22
C ASP A 96 3.42 12.65 -4.47
N ILE A 97 2.93 13.84 -4.12
CA ILE A 97 1.62 14.04 -3.46
C ILE A 97 0.48 13.39 -4.27
N GLU A 98 0.66 13.23 -5.57
CA GLU A 98 -0.29 12.58 -6.48
C GLU A 98 -0.27 11.05 -6.36
N ASN A 99 0.75 10.48 -5.72
CA ASN A 99 0.88 9.05 -5.48
C ASN A 99 0.07 8.51 -4.29
N TYR A 100 -0.82 9.27 -3.69
CA TYR A 100 -1.78 8.75 -2.70
C TYR A 100 -2.79 7.80 -3.35
N ALA A 101 -2.26 6.73 -3.86
CA ALA A 101 -2.94 5.80 -4.71
C ALA A 101 -3.30 4.49 -3.99
N THR A 102 -3.30 4.49 -2.67
CA THR A 102 -3.76 3.36 -1.87
C THR A 102 -5.20 3.58 -1.45
N ARG A 103 -6.08 2.68 -1.84
CA ARG A 103 -7.51 2.73 -1.47
C ARG A 103 -7.95 1.35 -0.99
N LEU A 104 -8.89 1.35 -0.06
CA LEU A 104 -9.52 0.13 0.43
C LEU A 104 -11.00 0.15 0.04
N VAL A 105 -11.38 -0.72 -0.89
CA VAL A 105 -12.73 -0.78 -1.46
C VAL A 105 -13.21 -2.22 -1.47
N ASN A 106 -14.37 -2.48 -0.85
CA ASN A 106 -15.00 -3.80 -0.82
C ASN A 106 -14.05 -4.94 -0.39
N GLY A 107 -13.20 -4.68 0.61
CA GLY A 107 -12.24 -5.66 1.11
C GLY A 107 -11.02 -5.88 0.21
N ASN A 108 -10.86 -5.09 -0.85
CA ASN A 108 -9.71 -5.11 -1.72
C ASN A 108 -8.84 -3.88 -1.50
N LEU A 109 -7.55 -4.09 -1.42
CA LEU A 109 -6.56 -3.04 -1.45
C LEU A 109 -6.27 -2.71 -2.93
N VAL A 110 -6.51 -1.48 -3.33
CA VAL A 110 -6.20 -0.96 -4.66
C VAL A 110 -4.95 -0.10 -4.54
N ILE A 111 -3.94 -0.41 -5.35
CA ILE A 111 -2.65 0.26 -5.32
C ILE A 111 -2.31 0.70 -6.73
N TYR A 112 -1.93 1.95 -6.86
CA TYR A 112 -1.34 2.49 -8.07
C TYR A 112 0.17 2.58 -7.90
N THR A 113 0.94 2.10 -8.88
CA THR A 113 2.40 2.14 -8.86
C THR A 113 2.91 2.63 -10.21
N PRO A 114 3.44 3.85 -10.29
CA PRO A 114 4.11 4.33 -11.49
C PRO A 114 5.55 3.82 -11.54
N LEU A 115 6.05 3.56 -12.75
CA LEU A 115 7.43 3.18 -12.99
C LEU A 115 7.98 3.99 -14.17
N ASP A 116 8.91 4.89 -13.88
CA ASP A 116 9.62 5.63 -14.94
C ASP A 116 10.52 4.67 -15.74
N VAL A 117 10.30 4.61 -17.05
CA VAL A 117 11.06 3.79 -17.97
C VAL A 117 11.79 4.62 -19.03
N SER A 118 11.82 5.94 -18.92
CA SER A 118 12.47 6.85 -19.85
C SER A 118 13.98 6.60 -19.99
N ASN A 119 14.65 6.18 -18.92
CA ASN A 119 16.09 5.97 -18.85
C ASN A 119 16.50 4.49 -18.75
N VAL A 120 15.64 3.57 -19.18
CA VAL A 120 15.94 2.13 -19.12
C VAL A 120 17.06 1.76 -20.09
N ASN A 121 18.09 1.09 -19.57
CA ASN A 121 19.14 0.53 -20.39
C ASN A 121 18.64 -0.78 -21.04
N PRO A 122 18.47 -0.83 -22.38
CA PRO A 122 17.92 -2.02 -23.06
C PRO A 122 18.81 -3.26 -22.97
N ARG A 123 20.06 -3.10 -22.51
CA ARG A 123 21.01 -4.22 -22.31
C ARG A 123 20.94 -4.83 -20.91
N ARG A 124 20.13 -4.27 -20.01
CA ARG A 124 19.93 -4.80 -18.65
C ARG A 124 18.51 -5.32 -18.51
N ALA A 125 18.36 -6.41 -17.75
CA ALA A 125 17.03 -6.90 -17.39
C ALA A 125 16.28 -5.83 -16.62
N MET A 126 15.04 -5.57 -17.02
CA MET A 126 14.14 -4.65 -16.32
C MET A 126 13.78 -5.25 -14.96
N ARG A 127 13.79 -4.42 -13.93
CA ARG A 127 13.26 -4.80 -12.62
C ARG A 127 11.81 -4.31 -12.53
N TRP A 128 10.89 -5.25 -12.63
CA TRP A 128 9.48 -4.96 -12.46
C TRP A 128 9.12 -4.74 -11.00
N PRO A 129 8.06 -3.97 -10.71
CA PRO A 129 7.54 -3.82 -9.36
C PRO A 129 7.20 -5.19 -8.75
N VAL A 130 7.56 -5.38 -7.50
CA VAL A 130 7.33 -6.62 -6.75
C VAL A 130 6.57 -6.34 -5.47
N VAL A 131 5.79 -7.32 -5.04
CA VAL A 131 5.28 -7.42 -3.67
C VAL A 131 6.20 -8.35 -2.91
N ARG A 132 6.69 -7.90 -1.76
CA ARG A 132 7.48 -8.68 -0.82
C ARG A 132 6.73 -8.76 0.50
N ARG A 133 6.96 -9.80 1.26
CA ARG A 133 6.41 -9.95 2.60
C ARG A 133 7.51 -9.90 3.63
N TRP A 134 7.25 -9.20 4.73
CA TRP A 134 8.09 -9.27 5.91
C TRP A 134 7.78 -10.58 6.66
N LEU A 135 8.82 -11.40 6.88
CA LEU A 135 8.76 -12.64 7.64
C LEU A 135 9.56 -12.48 8.93
N ARG A 136 9.01 -12.97 10.02
CA ARG A 136 9.71 -13.11 11.29
C ARG A 136 10.04 -14.59 11.48
N ASP A 137 11.32 -14.91 11.48
CA ASP A 137 11.81 -16.26 11.75
C ASP A 137 12.26 -16.35 13.22
N GLY A 138 11.33 -16.78 14.09
CA GLY A 138 11.57 -16.95 15.53
C GLY A 138 12.09 -15.67 16.18
N ASP A 139 13.18 -15.78 16.95
CA ASP A 139 13.88 -14.65 17.58
C ASP A 139 14.93 -13.99 16.67
N ARG A 140 15.05 -14.46 15.43
CA ARG A 140 16.01 -13.96 14.46
C ARG A 140 15.45 -12.75 13.70
N ARG A 141 16.37 -12.03 13.03
CA ARG A 141 16.03 -10.87 12.20
C ARG A 141 14.96 -11.24 11.20
N ALA A 142 13.98 -10.38 11.08
CA ALA A 142 12.98 -10.42 10.04
C ALA A 142 13.66 -10.40 8.65
N VAL A 143 13.24 -11.31 7.80
CA VAL A 143 13.74 -11.42 6.42
C VAL A 143 12.59 -11.09 5.50
N THR A 144 12.84 -10.22 4.50
CA THR A 144 11.89 -10.00 3.39
C THR A 144 12.01 -11.17 2.42
N THR A 145 10.90 -11.62 1.87
CA THR A 145 10.89 -12.58 0.76
C THR A 145 11.54 -11.94 -0.48
N GLU A 146 11.98 -12.75 -1.45
CA GLU A 146 12.47 -12.24 -2.75
C GLU A 146 11.42 -11.42 -3.48
N GLY A 147 10.15 -11.71 -3.21
CA GLY A 147 9.00 -11.02 -3.77
C GLY A 147 8.46 -11.70 -5.03
N ARG A 148 7.24 -11.30 -5.36
CA ARG A 148 6.52 -11.71 -6.55
C ARG A 148 6.31 -10.49 -7.44
N SER A 149 6.61 -10.59 -8.73
CA SER A 149 6.33 -9.51 -9.69
C SER A 149 4.82 -9.22 -9.74
N LEU A 150 4.47 -7.94 -9.74
CA LEU A 150 3.07 -7.51 -9.90
C LEU A 150 2.56 -7.76 -11.33
N PHE A 151 3.44 -7.67 -12.31
CA PHE A 151 3.18 -7.91 -13.73
C PHE A 151 4.51 -8.19 -14.44
N ASP A 152 4.46 -8.63 -15.69
CA ASP A 152 5.62 -8.72 -16.57
C ASP A 152 5.47 -7.84 -17.82
N GLY A 153 6.54 -7.73 -18.62
CA GLY A 153 6.56 -6.85 -19.80
C GLY A 153 5.55 -7.21 -20.89
N ASN A 154 5.02 -8.45 -20.90
CA ASN A 154 4.04 -8.89 -21.88
C ASN A 154 2.62 -8.45 -21.50
N ASP A 155 2.38 -8.11 -20.23
CA ASP A 155 1.08 -7.69 -19.71
C ASP A 155 0.85 -6.17 -19.83
N ILE A 156 1.80 -5.44 -20.44
CA ILE A 156 1.74 -3.99 -20.53
C ILE A 156 1.05 -3.56 -21.82
N TYR A 157 -0.08 -2.83 -21.67
CA TYR A 157 -0.72 -2.17 -22.81
C TYR A 157 0.13 -0.99 -23.28
N ARG A 158 0.29 -0.88 -24.60
CA ARG A 158 1.06 0.20 -25.22
C ARG A 158 0.14 1.20 -25.91
N PRO A 159 0.44 2.50 -25.85
CA PRO A 159 -0.30 3.50 -26.61
C PRO A 159 -0.05 3.33 -28.11
N VAL A 160 -1.01 3.77 -28.91
CA VAL A 160 -0.85 3.82 -30.37
C VAL A 160 0.14 4.91 -30.78
N GLN A 161 0.13 6.01 -30.01
CA GLN A 161 1.05 7.14 -30.23
C GLN A 161 2.33 6.95 -29.41
N ARG A 162 3.42 7.51 -29.89
CA ARG A 162 4.70 7.47 -29.21
C ARG A 162 4.68 8.43 -28.02
N THR A 163 5.24 8.01 -26.90
CA THR A 163 5.42 8.81 -25.69
C THR A 163 6.90 9.08 -25.47
N LEU A 164 7.30 10.35 -25.29
CA LEU A 164 8.72 10.75 -25.13
C LEU A 164 9.27 10.41 -23.76
N GLU A 165 8.48 10.61 -22.72
CA GLU A 165 8.81 10.33 -21.32
C GLU A 165 7.88 9.24 -20.78
N PRO A 166 8.13 7.97 -21.15
CA PRO A 166 7.21 6.90 -20.86
C PRO A 166 7.24 6.51 -19.38
N ILE A 167 6.07 6.52 -18.78
CA ILE A 167 5.79 5.93 -17.46
C ILE A 167 4.95 4.67 -17.67
N VAL A 168 5.32 3.59 -17.02
CA VAL A 168 4.44 2.42 -16.89
C VAL A 168 3.54 2.65 -15.69
N HIS A 169 2.28 2.93 -15.96
CA HIS A 169 1.24 3.04 -14.95
C HIS A 169 0.70 1.66 -14.64
N SER A 170 0.76 1.23 -13.39
CA SER A 170 0.17 -0.04 -12.98
C SER A 170 -0.84 0.15 -11.86
N VAL A 171 -1.96 -0.54 -11.97
CA VAL A 171 -3.01 -0.60 -10.96
C VAL A 171 -3.17 -2.04 -10.51
N SER A 172 -2.94 -2.27 -9.24
CA SER A 172 -3.03 -3.59 -8.61
C SER A 172 -4.24 -3.65 -7.68
N VAL A 173 -5.04 -4.69 -7.82
CA VAL A 173 -6.18 -4.99 -6.94
C VAL A 173 -5.82 -6.25 -6.16
N CYS A 174 -5.69 -6.11 -4.85
CA CYS A 174 -5.21 -7.14 -3.95
C CYS A 174 -6.32 -7.50 -2.94
N PRO A 175 -6.98 -8.66 -3.06
CA PRO A 175 -7.97 -9.11 -2.09
C PRO A 175 -7.34 -9.29 -0.70
N LEU A 176 -8.02 -8.76 0.33
CA LEU A 176 -7.61 -8.92 1.73
C LEU A 176 -8.50 -9.91 2.49
N GLY A 177 -9.37 -10.66 1.79
CA GLY A 177 -10.43 -11.48 2.40
C GLY A 177 -9.90 -12.46 3.45
N ASP A 178 -9.15 -13.46 3.04
CA ASP A 178 -8.71 -14.58 3.88
C ASP A 178 -7.19 -14.57 4.11
N LEU A 179 -6.59 -13.41 4.36
CA LEU A 179 -5.18 -13.35 4.73
C LEU A 179 -4.99 -14.05 6.07
N SER A 180 -4.49 -15.27 6.05
CA SER A 180 -3.96 -15.94 7.23
C SER A 180 -2.50 -15.51 7.47
N ALA A 181 -2.04 -15.69 8.71
CA ALA A 181 -0.65 -15.39 9.05
C ALA A 181 0.30 -16.31 8.26
N GLY A 182 0.78 -15.91 7.15
CA GLY A 182 1.64 -16.72 6.26
C GLY A 182 1.37 -16.46 4.79
N ASP A 183 0.20 -15.91 4.44
CA ASP A 183 -0.18 -15.75 3.04
C ASP A 183 0.56 -14.62 2.35
N GLU A 184 0.87 -14.82 1.09
CA GLU A 184 1.33 -13.78 0.19
C GLU A 184 0.14 -12.93 -0.26
N LEU A 185 0.42 -11.66 -0.54
CA LEU A 185 -0.58 -10.77 -1.10
C LEU A 185 -0.73 -11.08 -2.59
N GLU A 186 -1.85 -11.69 -2.98
CA GLU A 186 -2.17 -11.98 -4.37
C GLU A 186 -2.86 -10.78 -5.02
N CYS A 187 -2.19 -10.13 -5.95
CA CYS A 187 -2.72 -8.99 -6.67
C CYS A 187 -3.02 -9.35 -8.13
N ARG A 188 -4.09 -8.77 -8.68
CA ARG A 188 -4.32 -8.69 -10.13
C ARG A 188 -3.92 -7.30 -10.59
N THR A 189 -3.01 -7.23 -11.54
CA THR A 189 -2.45 -5.97 -12.00
C THR A 189 -2.77 -5.74 -13.48
N THR A 190 -3.15 -4.52 -13.79
CA THR A 190 -3.22 -4.00 -15.17
C THR A 190 -2.17 -2.90 -15.30
N ALA A 191 -1.38 -2.94 -16.35
CA ALA A 191 -0.35 -1.95 -16.61
C ALA A 191 -0.44 -1.40 -18.04
N PHE A 192 -0.12 -0.13 -18.20
CA PHE A 192 -0.04 0.50 -19.53
C PHE A 192 1.02 1.62 -19.53
N VAL A 193 1.52 1.95 -20.72
CA VAL A 193 2.46 3.05 -20.91
C VAL A 193 1.71 4.33 -21.23
N GLY A 194 2.06 5.42 -20.56
CA GLY A 194 1.51 6.75 -20.80
C GLY A 194 2.50 7.87 -20.47
N GLY A 195 2.05 9.12 -20.52
CA GLY A 195 2.79 10.29 -20.05
C GLY A 195 2.87 10.37 -18.54
N GLU A 196 3.57 11.36 -18.02
CA GLU A 196 3.79 11.54 -16.57
C GLU A 196 2.55 12.08 -15.86
N ASP A 197 1.88 13.09 -16.46
CA ASP A 197 0.71 13.75 -15.87
C ASP A 197 -0.48 12.80 -15.74
N ARG A 198 -1.00 12.66 -14.53
CA ARG A 198 -2.04 11.68 -14.24
C ARG A 198 -2.95 12.09 -13.09
N GLU A 199 -4.19 11.64 -13.19
CA GLU A 199 -5.19 11.72 -12.14
C GLU A 199 -5.73 10.33 -11.83
N PHE A 200 -5.82 9.97 -10.57
CA PHE A 200 -6.26 8.66 -10.11
C PHE A 200 -7.50 8.77 -9.22
N PHE A 201 -8.56 8.08 -9.61
CA PHE A 201 -9.79 8.02 -8.84
C PHE A 201 -10.31 6.58 -8.74
N VAL A 202 -10.73 6.19 -7.55
CA VAL A 202 -11.33 4.88 -7.28
C VAL A 202 -12.74 5.06 -6.73
N SER A 203 -13.72 4.53 -7.43
CA SER A 203 -15.11 4.40 -6.99
C SER A 203 -15.32 3.06 -6.28
N THR A 204 -16.56 2.75 -5.93
CA THR A 204 -16.92 1.44 -5.36
C THR A 204 -16.90 0.30 -6.39
N THR A 205 -16.94 0.62 -7.67
CA THR A 205 -17.06 -0.35 -8.78
C THR A 205 -15.94 -0.25 -9.79
N ASP A 206 -15.36 0.94 -9.97
CA ASP A 206 -14.45 1.23 -11.07
C ASP A 206 -13.21 1.99 -10.61
N ILE A 207 -12.14 1.83 -11.36
CA ILE A 207 -10.88 2.54 -11.18
C ILE A 207 -10.65 3.38 -12.44
N PHE A 208 -10.45 4.68 -12.24
CA PHE A 208 -10.17 5.63 -13.30
C PHE A 208 -8.76 6.13 -13.15
N LEU A 209 -7.99 6.00 -14.20
CA LEU A 209 -6.68 6.63 -14.31
C LEU A 209 -6.69 7.46 -15.60
N TRP A 210 -6.66 8.75 -15.41
CA TRP A 210 -6.57 9.71 -16.50
C TRP A 210 -5.11 10.10 -16.69
N VAL A 211 -4.58 9.86 -17.88
CA VAL A 211 -3.20 10.20 -18.24
C VAL A 211 -3.25 11.21 -19.36
N THR A 212 -2.58 12.34 -19.17
CA THR A 212 -2.48 13.38 -20.16
C THR A 212 -1.20 13.19 -20.97
N PRO A 213 -1.26 13.16 -22.31
CA PRO A 213 -0.06 13.11 -23.12
C PRO A 213 0.73 14.40 -22.95
N ASN A 214 2.04 14.32 -22.93
CA ASN A 214 2.89 15.49 -22.93
C ASN A 214 2.60 16.31 -24.21
N PRO A 215 2.32 17.62 -24.11
CA PRO A 215 2.02 18.45 -25.28
C PRO A 215 3.17 18.51 -26.31
N TYR A 216 4.37 18.07 -25.94
CA TYR A 216 5.54 17.96 -26.83
C TYR A 216 5.68 16.58 -27.47
N ASP A 217 4.77 15.64 -27.21
CA ASP A 217 4.74 14.30 -27.82
C ASP A 217 4.15 14.28 -29.25
N ALA A 218 3.73 15.44 -29.79
CA ALA A 218 3.10 15.58 -31.12
C ALA A 218 4.09 15.75 -32.27
#